data_5b4d1a50690fbe866dbca755751e1aa2
#
_entry.id   5b4d1a50690fbe866dbca755751e1aa2
#
_cell.length_a   1.000
_cell.length_b   1.000
_cell.length_c   1.000
_cell.angle_alpha   90.00
_cell.angle_beta   90.00
_cell.angle_gamma   90.00
#
_symmetry.space_group_name_H-M   'P 1'
#
loop_
_entity.id
_entity.type
_entity.pdbx_description
1 polymer ?
#
loop_
_entity_poly.entity_id
_entity_poly.type
_entity_poly.pdbx_seq_one_letter_code
_entity_poly.pdbx_strand_id
1 'polypeptide(L)'
;YTMLNNYLDTVRRSGEEFAKALETLRASDRPVLLVMFGDHMPWMGDGNSGYKELGISLELSDEDGFCNYYCTPYYIWANDAAKAVLGDSFGGSGDRIGPYYLMNKVFSLCGWTGNAYMQFMDDCMQTLPVVHSSGACFTQNGLTYVLDEQEEDVLHRLRTVQYYYSHQSVGDRK
;
A
#
# COMPACT_ATOMS: atom_id res chain seq x y z
N TYR A 1 18.32 -17.71 -14.89
CA TYR A 1 16.90 -18.03 -15.27
C TYR A 1 16.21 -18.99 -14.30
N THR A 2 16.90 -19.92 -13.61
CA THR A 2 16.27 -20.90 -12.72
C THR A 2 15.55 -20.24 -11.55
N MET A 3 16.16 -19.24 -10.92
CA MET A 3 15.57 -18.52 -9.79
C MET A 3 14.32 -17.72 -10.21
N LEU A 4 14.37 -16.99 -11.32
CA LEU A 4 13.24 -16.28 -11.88
C LEU A 4 12.10 -17.24 -12.23
N ASN A 5 12.40 -18.36 -12.89
CA ASN A 5 11.38 -19.35 -13.24
C ASN A 5 10.72 -19.95 -12.00
N ASN A 6 11.50 -20.28 -10.95
CA ASN A 6 10.96 -20.77 -9.68
C ASN A 6 10.04 -19.73 -9.01
N TYR A 7 10.46 -18.47 -9.02
CA TYR A 7 9.64 -17.37 -8.48
C TYR A 7 8.31 -17.24 -9.25
N LEU A 8 8.36 -17.17 -10.59
CA LEU A 8 7.18 -17.06 -11.42
C LEU A 8 6.23 -18.26 -11.27
N ASP A 9 6.78 -19.48 -11.16
CA ASP A 9 5.95 -20.68 -10.91
C ASP A 9 5.29 -20.63 -9.52
N THR A 10 6.00 -20.13 -8.51
CA THR A 10 5.43 -19.93 -7.16
C THR A 10 4.31 -18.90 -7.17
N VAL A 11 4.51 -17.76 -7.84
CA VAL A 11 3.49 -16.71 -7.98
C VAL A 11 2.27 -17.26 -8.72
N ARG A 12 2.48 -18.02 -9.82
CA ARG A 12 1.38 -18.65 -10.56
C ARG A 12 0.56 -19.59 -9.67
N ARG A 13 1.21 -20.50 -8.94
CA ARG A 13 0.52 -21.44 -8.03
C ARG A 13 -0.20 -20.71 -6.90
N SER A 14 0.42 -19.71 -6.30
CA SER A 14 -0.24 -18.89 -5.28
C SER A 14 -1.46 -18.17 -5.84
N GLY A 15 -1.37 -17.67 -7.08
CA GLY A 15 -2.50 -17.06 -7.78
C GLY A 15 -3.66 -18.02 -8.06
N GLU A 16 -3.35 -19.27 -8.44
CA GLU A 16 -4.37 -20.32 -8.64
C GLU A 16 -5.10 -20.66 -7.32
N GLU A 17 -4.39 -20.79 -6.22
CA GLU A 17 -5.01 -21.05 -4.91
C GLU A 17 -5.79 -19.83 -4.41
N PHE A 18 -5.27 -18.62 -4.63
CA PHE A 18 -5.97 -17.39 -4.31
C PHE A 18 -7.27 -17.23 -5.11
N ALA A 19 -7.27 -17.60 -6.41
CA ALA A 19 -8.46 -17.57 -7.22
C ALA A 19 -9.57 -18.51 -6.67
N LYS A 20 -9.21 -19.70 -6.18
CA LYS A 20 -10.17 -20.61 -5.53
C LYS A 20 -10.76 -20.02 -4.25
N ALA A 21 -9.93 -19.37 -3.44
CA ALA A 21 -10.39 -18.66 -2.25
C ALA A 21 -11.36 -17.52 -2.60
N LEU A 22 -11.04 -16.74 -3.65
CA LEU A 22 -11.92 -15.67 -4.16
C LEU A 22 -13.28 -16.19 -4.63
N GLU A 23 -13.34 -17.35 -5.32
CA GLU A 23 -14.62 -17.95 -5.71
C GLU A 23 -15.50 -18.27 -4.50
N THR A 24 -14.91 -18.77 -3.41
CA THR A 24 -15.62 -19.04 -2.16
C THR A 24 -16.15 -17.74 -1.52
N LEU A 25 -15.34 -16.68 -1.48
CA LEU A 25 -15.75 -15.38 -0.95
C LEU A 25 -16.82 -14.71 -1.83
N ARG A 26 -16.72 -14.87 -3.14
CA ARG A 26 -17.68 -14.34 -4.10
C ARG A 26 -19.06 -14.98 -3.94
N ALA A 27 -19.10 -16.29 -3.70
CA ALA A 27 -20.34 -17.05 -3.50
C ALA A 27 -21.00 -16.82 -2.14
N SER A 28 -20.36 -16.06 -1.23
CA SER A 28 -20.90 -15.77 0.10
C SER A 28 -22.04 -14.76 0.03
N ASP A 29 -23.17 -15.09 0.69
CA ASP A 29 -24.28 -14.14 0.90
C ASP A 29 -23.97 -13.06 1.95
N ARG A 30 -22.86 -13.19 2.68
CA ARG A 30 -22.42 -12.20 3.66
C ARG A 30 -21.56 -11.14 2.95
N PRO A 31 -21.68 -9.85 3.33
CA PRO A 31 -20.77 -8.82 2.87
C PRO A 31 -19.31 -9.15 3.19
N VAL A 32 -18.46 -9.21 2.19
CA VAL A 32 -17.02 -9.49 2.32
C VAL A 32 -16.22 -8.41 1.61
N LEU A 33 -15.28 -7.81 2.36
CA LEU A 33 -14.21 -6.99 1.82
C LEU A 33 -12.90 -7.76 1.96
N LEU A 34 -12.11 -7.77 0.89
CA LEU A 34 -10.78 -8.36 0.88
C LEU A 34 -9.76 -7.27 0.53
N VAL A 35 -8.75 -7.14 1.37
CA VAL A 35 -7.60 -6.27 1.13
C VAL A 35 -6.36 -7.14 1.03
N MET A 36 -5.66 -7.05 -0.10
CA MET A 36 -4.41 -7.75 -0.33
C MET A 36 -3.34 -6.75 -0.78
N PHE A 37 -2.13 -6.91 -0.30
CA PHE A 37 -0.99 -6.09 -0.69
C PHE A 37 0.31 -6.89 -0.60
N GLY A 38 1.30 -6.52 -1.40
CA GLY A 38 2.66 -7.03 -1.27
C GLY A 38 3.37 -6.33 -0.11
N ASP A 39 4.18 -7.06 0.62
CA ASP A 39 4.99 -6.54 1.74
C ASP A 39 6.32 -5.96 1.25
N HIS A 40 6.97 -6.60 0.27
CA HIS A 40 8.24 -6.16 -0.33
C HIS A 40 8.48 -6.84 -1.69
N MET A 41 9.45 -6.33 -2.42
CA MET A 41 9.91 -6.95 -3.67
C MET A 41 10.61 -8.28 -3.40
N PRO A 42 10.52 -9.28 -4.31
CA PRO A 42 11.18 -10.56 -4.15
C PRO A 42 12.71 -10.42 -4.22
N TRP A 43 13.41 -11.25 -3.48
CA TRP A 43 14.85 -11.40 -3.65
C TRP A 43 15.17 -12.11 -4.98
N MET A 44 15.98 -11.47 -5.82
CA MET A 44 16.31 -11.93 -7.17
C MET A 44 17.82 -12.05 -7.38
N GLY A 45 18.51 -12.62 -6.38
CA GLY A 45 19.93 -12.87 -6.41
C GLY A 45 20.81 -11.77 -5.79
N ASP A 46 22.06 -12.13 -5.53
CA ASP A 46 23.03 -11.24 -4.91
C ASP A 46 23.25 -9.97 -5.74
N GLY A 47 23.27 -8.83 -5.08
CA GLY A 47 23.42 -7.54 -5.72
C GLY A 47 22.30 -7.22 -6.73
N ASN A 48 21.12 -7.80 -6.54
CA ASN A 48 19.97 -7.61 -7.44
C ASN A 48 20.23 -8.07 -8.88
N SER A 49 21.03 -9.15 -9.05
CA SER A 49 21.47 -9.62 -10.36
C SER A 49 20.30 -9.97 -11.30
N GLY A 50 19.23 -10.58 -10.76
CA GLY A 50 18.05 -10.92 -11.57
C GLY A 50 17.33 -9.70 -12.14
N TYR A 51 17.23 -8.61 -11.39
CA TYR A 51 16.65 -7.35 -11.90
C TYR A 51 17.52 -6.73 -12.99
N LYS A 52 18.84 -6.75 -12.81
CA LYS A 52 19.80 -6.28 -13.81
C LYS A 52 19.72 -7.08 -15.12
N GLU A 53 19.61 -8.40 -15.04
CA GLU A 53 19.44 -9.28 -16.21
C GLU A 53 18.13 -9.01 -16.96
N LEU A 54 17.09 -8.57 -16.26
CA LEU A 54 15.80 -8.17 -16.84
C LEU A 54 15.78 -6.72 -17.34
N GLY A 55 16.87 -5.97 -17.15
CA GLY A 55 16.95 -4.56 -17.51
C GLY A 55 16.07 -3.65 -16.63
N ILE A 56 15.70 -4.10 -15.42
CA ILE A 56 14.89 -3.32 -14.48
C ILE A 56 15.83 -2.46 -13.65
N SER A 57 15.71 -1.14 -13.77
CA SER A 57 16.42 -0.18 -12.92
C SER A 57 15.89 -0.24 -11.49
N LEU A 58 16.80 -0.25 -10.53
CA LEU A 58 16.51 -0.09 -9.10
C LEU A 58 17.22 1.16 -8.54
N GLU A 59 17.47 2.15 -9.40
CA GLU A 59 18.15 3.38 -9.03
C GLU A 59 17.22 4.27 -8.20
N LEU A 60 17.60 4.53 -6.95
CA LEU A 60 16.72 5.21 -6.00
C LEU A 60 16.65 6.73 -6.19
N SER A 61 17.47 7.28 -7.08
CA SER A 61 17.48 8.71 -7.40
C SER A 61 16.41 9.10 -8.42
N ASP A 62 15.83 8.13 -9.13
CA ASP A 62 14.72 8.34 -10.04
C ASP A 62 13.43 7.64 -9.55
N GLU A 63 12.29 8.14 -10.01
CA GLU A 63 10.98 7.67 -9.54
C GLU A 63 10.71 6.22 -9.97
N ASP A 64 11.05 5.85 -11.20
CA ASP A 64 10.82 4.50 -11.72
C ASP A 64 11.66 3.47 -10.96
N GLY A 65 12.94 3.76 -10.75
CA GLY A 65 13.83 2.90 -9.98
C GLY A 65 13.43 2.78 -8.52
N PHE A 66 13.01 3.89 -7.89
CA PHE A 66 12.46 3.88 -6.53
C PHE A 66 11.20 2.99 -6.46
N CYS A 67 10.29 3.12 -7.40
CA CYS A 67 9.08 2.31 -7.46
C CYS A 67 9.38 0.85 -7.73
N ASN A 68 10.30 0.55 -8.65
CA ASN A 68 10.73 -0.83 -8.91
C ASN A 68 11.35 -1.50 -7.69
N TYR A 69 11.93 -0.70 -6.78
CA TYR A 69 12.57 -1.23 -5.57
C TYR A 69 11.59 -1.36 -4.39
N TYR A 70 10.68 -0.39 -4.19
CA TYR A 70 9.86 -0.30 -2.98
C TYR A 70 8.37 -0.48 -3.21
N CYS A 71 7.84 -0.21 -4.42
CA CYS A 71 6.41 -0.28 -4.63
C CYS A 71 5.94 -1.72 -4.86
N THR A 72 4.88 -2.09 -4.17
CA THR A 72 4.18 -3.35 -4.33
C THR A 72 2.71 -3.08 -4.65
N PRO A 73 2.04 -3.98 -5.38
CA PRO A 73 0.62 -3.78 -5.67
C PRO A 73 -0.23 -3.97 -4.41
N TYR A 74 -1.37 -3.27 -4.38
CA TYR A 74 -2.45 -3.56 -3.46
C TYR A 74 -3.78 -3.72 -4.20
N TYR A 75 -4.69 -4.48 -3.61
CA TYR A 75 -6.03 -4.72 -4.13
C TYR A 75 -7.04 -4.57 -3.00
N ILE A 76 -8.15 -3.87 -3.28
CA ILE A 76 -9.31 -3.78 -2.41
C ILE A 76 -10.47 -4.33 -3.22
N TRP A 77 -11.03 -5.44 -2.77
CA TRP A 77 -12.09 -6.15 -3.47
C TRP A 77 -13.31 -6.35 -2.57
N ALA A 78 -14.49 -6.30 -3.17
CA ALA A 78 -15.76 -6.52 -2.49
C ALA A 78 -16.58 -7.56 -3.25
N ASN A 79 -17.26 -8.47 -2.55
CA ASN A 79 -18.24 -9.35 -3.18
C ASN A 79 -19.56 -8.61 -3.44
N ASP A 80 -20.48 -9.23 -4.17
CA ASP A 80 -21.75 -8.61 -4.56
C ASP A 80 -22.61 -8.23 -3.34
N ALA A 81 -22.59 -9.04 -2.28
CA ALA A 81 -23.28 -8.72 -1.04
C ALA A 81 -22.70 -7.47 -0.33
N ALA A 82 -21.39 -7.26 -0.40
CA ALA A 82 -20.77 -6.03 0.13
C ALA A 82 -21.09 -4.82 -0.75
N LYS A 83 -21.03 -4.96 -2.08
CA LYS A 83 -21.37 -3.90 -3.03
C LYS A 83 -22.84 -3.47 -2.91
N ALA A 84 -23.76 -4.38 -2.62
CA ALA A 84 -25.17 -4.07 -2.37
C ALA A 84 -25.36 -3.13 -1.18
N VAL A 85 -24.45 -3.15 -0.19
CA VAL A 85 -24.52 -2.30 1.01
C VAL A 85 -23.68 -1.03 0.87
N LEU A 86 -22.51 -1.13 0.25
CA LEU A 86 -21.48 -0.07 0.22
C LEU A 86 -21.47 0.72 -1.11
N GLY A 87 -22.18 0.24 -2.12
CA GLY A 87 -22.08 0.77 -3.48
C GLY A 87 -20.99 0.11 -4.32
N ASP A 88 -20.91 0.46 -5.59
CA ASP A 88 -20.03 -0.20 -6.58
C ASP A 88 -18.76 0.59 -6.90
N SER A 89 -18.17 1.24 -5.89
CA SER A 89 -16.94 2.06 -6.01
C SER A 89 -15.64 1.25 -5.97
N PHE A 90 -15.71 -0.09 -6.10
CA PHE A 90 -14.57 -1.00 -5.96
C PHE A 90 -13.88 -1.36 -7.29
N GLY A 91 -14.26 -0.71 -8.36
CA GLY A 91 -13.61 -0.86 -9.67
C GLY A 91 -12.73 0.34 -9.99
N GLY A 92 -11.53 0.11 -10.54
CA GLY A 92 -10.64 1.17 -10.97
C GLY A 92 -9.19 0.95 -10.57
N SER A 93 -8.37 1.98 -10.77
CA SER A 93 -6.97 2.02 -10.38
C SER A 93 -6.81 2.86 -9.11
N GLY A 94 -6.07 2.34 -8.13
CA GLY A 94 -5.73 3.07 -6.91
C GLY A 94 -4.49 3.93 -7.07
N ASP A 95 -4.38 4.95 -6.23
CA ASP A 95 -3.21 5.82 -6.19
C ASP A 95 -2.03 5.15 -5.49
N ARG A 96 -0.83 5.68 -5.70
CA ARG A 96 0.35 5.32 -4.95
C ARG A 96 0.25 5.90 -3.54
N ILE A 97 0.28 5.04 -2.52
CA ILE A 97 0.14 5.43 -1.11
C ILE A 97 1.12 4.65 -0.24
N GLY A 98 1.49 5.23 0.90
CA GLY A 98 2.18 4.48 1.95
C GLY A 98 1.27 3.39 2.54
N PRO A 99 1.81 2.21 2.93
CA PRO A 99 1.00 1.10 3.44
C PRO A 99 0.17 1.47 4.69
N TYR A 100 0.62 2.46 5.46
CA TYR A 100 -0.09 2.98 6.62
C TYR A 100 -1.37 3.78 6.28
N TYR A 101 -1.57 4.14 5.00
CA TYR A 101 -2.80 4.76 4.50
C TYR A 101 -3.78 3.76 3.86
N LEU A 102 -3.41 2.48 3.77
CA LEU A 102 -4.25 1.50 3.06
C LEU A 102 -5.65 1.39 3.66
N MET A 103 -5.76 1.43 5.00
CA MET A 103 -7.07 1.43 5.66
C MET A 103 -7.88 2.70 5.40
N ASN A 104 -7.23 3.85 5.20
CA ASN A 104 -7.89 5.08 4.78
C ASN A 104 -8.54 4.93 3.41
N LYS A 105 -7.85 4.28 2.46
CA LYS A 105 -8.45 3.94 1.15
C LYS A 105 -9.65 3.00 1.27
N VAL A 106 -9.59 2.00 2.15
CA VAL A 106 -10.73 1.12 2.42
C VAL A 106 -11.92 1.93 2.96
N PHE A 107 -11.69 2.79 3.95
CA PHE A 107 -12.72 3.62 4.54
C PHE A 107 -13.35 4.57 3.50
N SER A 108 -12.52 5.20 2.67
CA SER A 108 -12.98 6.07 1.59
C SER A 108 -13.89 5.33 0.60
N LEU A 109 -13.49 4.14 0.15
CA LEU A 109 -14.29 3.31 -0.76
C LEU A 109 -15.61 2.85 -0.14
N CYS A 110 -15.65 2.66 1.18
CA CYS A 110 -16.86 2.28 1.92
C CYS A 110 -17.74 3.47 2.32
N GLY A 111 -17.31 4.71 2.06
CA GLY A 111 -18.00 5.90 2.53
C GLY A 111 -17.94 6.09 4.06
N TRP A 112 -16.94 5.52 4.72
CA TRP A 112 -16.77 5.62 6.17
C TRP A 112 -15.82 6.77 6.53
N THR A 113 -16.25 7.60 7.48
CA THR A 113 -15.43 8.75 7.93
C THR A 113 -14.29 8.31 8.87
N GLY A 114 -14.49 7.26 9.64
CA GLY A 114 -13.53 6.83 10.66
C GLY A 114 -13.46 7.74 11.88
N ASN A 115 -12.51 7.46 12.77
CA ASN A 115 -12.25 8.28 13.96
C ASN A 115 -11.33 9.47 13.61
N ALA A 116 -11.06 10.34 14.59
CA ALA A 116 -10.22 11.52 14.40
C ALA A 116 -8.81 11.20 13.86
N TYR A 117 -8.24 10.04 14.24
CA TYR A 117 -6.96 9.60 13.70
C TYR A 117 -7.04 9.29 12.21
N MET A 118 -8.10 8.57 11.79
CA MET A 118 -8.31 8.25 10.37
C MET A 118 -8.52 9.51 9.52
N GLN A 119 -9.30 10.47 10.03
CA GLN A 119 -9.52 11.75 9.34
C GLN A 119 -8.22 12.55 9.22
N PHE A 120 -7.43 12.62 10.29
CA PHE A 120 -6.11 13.24 10.25
C PHE A 120 -5.16 12.55 9.24
N MET A 121 -5.18 11.22 9.17
CA MET A 121 -4.37 10.47 8.20
C MET A 121 -4.84 10.71 6.77
N ASP A 122 -6.15 10.88 6.52
CA ASP A 122 -6.68 11.25 5.20
C ASP A 122 -6.14 12.63 4.76
N ASP A 123 -6.15 13.62 5.66
CA ASP A 123 -5.61 14.96 5.37
C ASP A 123 -4.11 14.89 5.05
N CYS A 124 -3.34 14.12 5.82
CA CYS A 124 -1.91 13.94 5.55
C CYS A 124 -1.66 13.24 4.19
N MET A 125 -2.48 12.23 3.84
CA MET A 125 -2.34 11.47 2.60
C MET A 125 -2.53 12.35 1.36
N GLN A 126 -3.36 13.40 1.43
CA GLN A 126 -3.58 14.32 0.31
C GLN A 126 -2.33 15.13 -0.03
N THR A 127 -1.51 15.47 0.97
CA THR A 127 -0.28 16.26 0.77
C THR A 127 0.94 15.36 0.58
N LEU A 128 1.06 14.31 1.40
CA LEU A 128 2.18 13.37 1.42
C LEU A 128 1.65 11.94 1.32
N PRO A 129 1.24 11.48 0.13
CA PRO A 129 0.72 10.13 -0.06
C PRO A 129 1.74 9.03 0.25
N VAL A 130 3.03 9.32 0.16
CA VAL A 130 4.09 8.39 0.58
C VAL A 130 5.16 9.15 1.36
N VAL A 131 5.50 8.65 2.55
CA VAL A 131 6.68 9.03 3.34
C VAL A 131 7.48 7.77 3.60
N HIS A 132 8.68 7.68 3.04
CA HIS A 132 9.55 6.53 3.20
C HIS A 132 10.62 6.76 4.26
N SER A 133 11.09 5.70 4.91
CA SER A 133 12.10 5.76 5.98
C SER A 133 13.47 6.27 5.51
N SER A 134 13.76 6.21 4.20
CA SER A 134 14.98 6.81 3.61
C SER A 134 14.97 8.33 3.53
N GLY A 135 13.84 8.98 3.88
CA GLY A 135 13.62 10.40 3.68
C GLY A 135 12.96 10.77 2.35
N ALA A 136 12.77 9.80 1.45
CA ALA A 136 12.03 10.01 0.21
C ALA A 136 10.55 10.21 0.51
N CYS A 137 9.92 11.16 -0.18
CA CYS A 137 8.49 11.40 -0.13
C CYS A 137 7.93 11.45 -1.55
N PHE A 138 6.65 11.10 -1.69
CA PHE A 138 5.89 11.46 -2.87
C PHE A 138 4.95 12.59 -2.52
N THR A 139 4.93 13.59 -3.36
CA THR A 139 4.02 14.73 -3.33
C THR A 139 3.21 14.76 -4.63
N GLN A 140 2.44 15.81 -4.84
CA GLN A 140 1.76 16.04 -6.13
C GLN A 140 2.75 16.21 -7.31
N ASN A 141 4.00 16.55 -7.01
CA ASN A 141 5.07 16.76 -7.99
C ASN A 141 5.93 15.51 -8.25
N GLY A 142 5.59 14.36 -7.66
CA GLY A 142 6.33 13.11 -7.77
C GLY A 142 7.30 12.86 -6.62
N LEU A 143 8.33 12.05 -6.88
CA LEU A 143 9.36 11.70 -5.91
C LEU A 143 10.24 12.91 -5.56
N THR A 144 10.41 13.15 -4.27
CA THR A 144 11.28 14.21 -3.75
C THR A 144 11.98 13.81 -2.46
N TYR A 145 13.15 14.43 -2.20
CA TYR A 145 13.88 14.37 -0.93
C TYR A 145 13.91 15.74 -0.24
N VAL A 146 13.28 16.75 -0.85
CA VAL A 146 13.22 18.11 -0.34
C VAL A 146 11.76 18.52 -0.33
N LEU A 147 11.25 18.85 0.84
CA LEU A 147 9.87 19.28 1.06
C LEU A 147 9.81 20.81 1.15
N ASP A 148 8.69 21.38 0.78
CA ASP A 148 8.39 22.78 1.09
C ASP A 148 7.92 22.94 2.55
N GLU A 149 7.69 24.19 2.99
CA GLU A 149 7.31 24.51 4.37
C GLU A 149 5.98 23.85 4.78
N GLN A 150 5.01 23.77 3.87
CA GLN A 150 3.70 23.14 4.14
C GLN A 150 3.86 21.61 4.23
N GLU A 151 4.60 21.01 3.33
CA GLU A 151 4.89 19.57 3.31
C GLU A 151 5.68 19.15 4.54
N GLU A 152 6.65 19.97 4.98
CA GLU A 152 7.41 19.73 6.22
C GLU A 152 6.54 19.80 7.47
N ASP A 153 5.58 20.75 7.55
CA ASP A 153 4.62 20.81 8.66
C ASP A 153 3.76 19.54 8.71
N VAL A 154 3.23 19.11 7.56
CA VAL A 154 2.46 17.86 7.47
C VAL A 154 3.28 16.66 7.91
N LEU A 155 4.54 16.54 7.46
CA LEU A 155 5.44 15.46 7.85
C LEU A 155 5.70 15.46 9.36
N HIS A 156 5.96 16.63 9.93
CA HIS A 156 6.19 16.79 11.37
C HIS A 156 4.97 16.35 12.20
N ARG A 157 3.79 16.80 11.81
CA ARG A 157 2.52 16.43 12.45
C ARG A 157 2.24 14.93 12.33
N LEU A 158 2.44 14.35 11.14
CA LEU A 158 2.27 12.92 10.88
C LEU A 158 3.16 12.09 11.83
N ARG A 159 4.45 12.41 11.91
CA ARG A 159 5.41 11.74 12.80
C ARG A 159 5.05 11.88 14.27
N THR A 160 4.61 13.08 14.68
CA THR A 160 4.18 13.35 16.05
C THR A 160 2.98 12.51 16.45
N VAL A 161 1.96 12.45 15.60
CA VAL A 161 0.75 11.67 15.86
C VAL A 161 1.04 10.17 15.86
N GLN A 162 1.83 9.68 14.91
CA GLN A 162 2.24 8.26 14.88
C GLN A 162 3.06 7.88 16.11
N TYR A 163 3.98 8.73 16.54
CA TYR A 163 4.75 8.51 17.77
C TYR A 163 3.83 8.42 19.00
N TYR A 164 2.89 9.35 19.14
CA TYR A 164 1.93 9.37 20.24
C TYR A 164 1.10 8.07 20.28
N TYR A 165 0.52 7.67 19.16
CA TYR A 165 -0.29 6.45 19.09
C TYR A 165 0.52 5.18 19.37
N SER A 166 1.75 5.09 18.89
CA SER A 166 2.61 3.92 19.13
C SER A 166 3.03 3.78 20.59
N HIS A 167 3.13 4.90 21.34
CA HIS A 167 3.57 4.89 22.73
C HIS A 167 2.41 4.79 23.74
N GLN A 168 1.26 5.39 23.45
CA GLN A 168 0.07 5.24 24.31
C GLN A 168 -0.52 3.84 24.28
N SER A 169 -0.54 3.18 23.12
CA SER A 169 -1.07 1.81 23.02
C SER A 169 -0.28 0.77 23.84
N VAL A 170 0.92 1.11 24.28
CA VAL A 170 1.75 0.27 25.18
C VAL A 170 1.52 0.59 26.67
N GLY A 171 1.08 1.80 27.00
CA GLY A 171 0.82 2.27 28.37
C GLY A 171 -0.45 1.71 29.00
N ASP A 172 -1.49 1.50 28.22
CA ASP A 172 -2.82 1.05 28.69
C ASP A 172 -2.96 -0.47 28.86
N ARG A 173 -1.88 -1.23 28.67
CA ARG A 173 -1.83 -2.69 28.88
C ARG A 173 -1.15 -3.13 30.19
N LYS A 174 -1.14 -2.28 31.22
CA LYS A 174 -0.68 -2.64 32.56
C LYS A 174 -1.84 -2.81 33.52
#